data_3171aee706317bd63591b45120dee069
#
_entry.id   3171aee706317bd63591b45120dee069
#
_cell.length_a   1.000
_cell.length_b   1.000
_cell.length_c   1.000
_cell.angle_alpha   90.00
_cell.angle_beta   90.00
_cell.angle_gamma   90.00
#
_symmetry.space_group_name_H-M   'P 1'
#
loop_
_entity.id
_entity.type
_entity.pdbx_description
1 polymer ?
#
loop_
_entity_poly.entity_id
_entity_poly.type
_entity_poly.pdbx_seq_one_letter_code
_entity_poly.pdbx_strand_id
1 'polypeptide(L)'
;MNWYDDLCEYYQVSPEVANDLGTRKKGRRPNLPGSATCQPVSGLTFEEIWDSKPRETTAQIFDFYKDIGSWSSFRQCKYHEHGPAYNTGPITASLVSTYFFSDSIYNKKQLATNIRVLEYGAGVAPICCWLHDNLKDCNFKFHINDVPCEHLTFGHWRLKKRGADVKKFEIEPDKFPDYENVKFDFIYMLDVLEHLDDPFGAVSEVIKYSKPNQTLSFETWVNHEEGKSTHCDLDRDKQKTIKLIKQNFSLVSCFLVFFHLA
;
A
#
# COMPACT_ATOMS: atom_id res chain seq x y z
N MET A 1 16.43 8.42 -3.25
CA MET A 1 16.32 9.04 -1.90
C MET A 1 16.12 7.90 -0.91
N ASN A 2 16.91 7.87 0.19
CA ASN A 2 16.86 6.78 1.16
C ASN A 2 15.60 6.93 2.04
N TRP A 3 14.94 5.84 2.35
CA TRP A 3 13.76 5.79 3.22
C TRP A 3 14.02 6.38 4.61
N TYR A 4 15.22 6.12 5.15
CA TYR A 4 15.60 6.63 6.45
C TYR A 4 15.76 8.15 6.47
N ASP A 5 16.21 8.76 5.36
CA ASP A 5 16.31 10.21 5.27
C ASP A 5 14.92 10.85 5.40
N ASP A 6 13.91 10.26 4.76
CA ASP A 6 12.53 10.72 4.88
C ASP A 6 12.00 10.58 6.30
N LEU A 7 12.26 9.44 6.97
CA LEU A 7 11.85 9.21 8.36
C LEU A 7 12.55 10.18 9.31
N CYS A 8 13.87 10.34 9.15
CA CYS A 8 14.66 11.24 10.01
C CYS A 8 14.16 12.68 9.90
N GLU A 9 13.85 13.14 8.70
CA GLU A 9 13.36 14.49 8.47
C GLU A 9 11.93 14.68 8.99
N TYR A 10 11.03 13.76 8.66
CA TYR A 10 9.61 13.88 9.05
C TYR A 10 9.42 13.81 10.58
N TYR A 11 10.08 12.85 11.22
CA TYR A 11 9.99 12.65 12.67
C TYR A 11 11.04 13.42 13.48
N GLN A 12 11.93 14.16 12.83
CA GLN A 12 13.02 14.91 13.47
C GLN A 12 13.89 14.04 14.39
N VAL A 13 14.28 12.88 13.92
CA VAL A 13 15.12 11.91 14.64
C VAL A 13 16.45 11.68 13.92
N SER A 14 17.46 11.19 14.67
CA SER A 14 18.72 10.81 14.04
C SER A 14 18.61 9.48 13.28
N PRO A 15 19.51 9.21 12.31
CA PRO A 15 19.56 7.93 11.60
C PRO A 15 19.67 6.72 12.53
N GLU A 16 20.41 6.82 13.62
CA GLU A 16 20.58 5.76 14.62
C GLU A 16 19.25 5.45 15.30
N VAL A 17 18.49 6.48 15.67
CA VAL A 17 17.16 6.34 16.29
C VAL A 17 16.18 5.73 15.27
N ALA A 18 16.18 6.17 14.03
CA ALA A 18 15.33 5.63 12.97
C ALA A 18 15.61 4.15 12.73
N ASN A 19 16.89 3.76 12.65
CA ASN A 19 17.28 2.36 12.48
C ASN A 19 16.88 1.50 13.69
N ASP A 20 17.11 1.99 14.90
CA ASP A 20 16.71 1.28 16.12
C ASP A 20 15.19 1.04 16.15
N LEU A 21 14.39 2.05 15.84
CA LEU A 21 12.92 1.94 15.78
C LEU A 21 12.45 0.97 14.70
N GLY A 22 13.07 0.97 13.53
CA GLY A 22 12.74 0.06 12.43
C GLY A 22 13.12 -1.40 12.71
N THR A 23 14.07 -1.65 13.60
CA THR A 23 14.55 -3.01 13.93
C THR A 23 13.90 -3.60 15.19
N ARG A 24 13.25 -2.79 16.02
CA ARG A 24 12.63 -3.28 17.25
C ARG A 24 11.45 -4.20 16.97
N LYS A 25 11.52 -5.41 17.48
CA LYS A 25 10.41 -6.37 17.44
C LYS A 25 9.27 -6.00 18.42
N LYS A 26 9.59 -5.27 19.49
CA LYS A 26 8.63 -4.87 20.54
C LYS A 26 8.45 -3.36 20.53
N GLY A 27 7.19 -2.94 20.44
CA GLY A 27 6.85 -1.53 20.38
C GLY A 27 7.12 -0.82 21.69
N ARG A 28 8.15 0.03 21.72
CA ARG A 28 8.18 1.19 22.59
C ARG A 28 8.06 2.41 21.70
N ARG A 29 7.02 3.19 21.88
CA ARG A 29 6.94 4.47 21.20
C ARG A 29 7.99 5.39 21.79
N PRO A 30 8.86 5.96 20.97
CA PRO A 30 9.58 7.15 21.37
C PRO A 30 8.55 8.28 21.49
N ASN A 31 8.74 9.19 22.45
CA ASN A 31 8.11 10.51 22.39
C ASN A 31 8.71 11.25 21.20
N LEU A 32 8.09 11.11 20.03
CA LEU A 32 8.52 11.82 18.83
C LEU A 32 7.84 13.18 18.77
N PRO A 33 8.58 14.26 18.47
CA PRO A 33 7.99 15.54 18.17
C PRO A 33 7.00 15.39 17.01
N GLY A 34 5.76 15.86 17.17
CA GLY A 34 4.73 15.79 16.13
C GLY A 34 3.84 14.54 16.14
N SER A 35 4.13 13.51 16.90
CA SER A 35 3.26 12.35 17.09
C SER A 35 2.14 12.67 18.09
N ALA A 36 1.06 13.25 17.59
CA ALA A 36 0.06 13.92 18.43
C ALA A 36 -0.94 12.99 19.15
N THR A 37 -1.03 11.69 18.86
CA THR A 37 -2.26 10.98 19.25
C THR A 37 -2.12 9.56 19.77
N CYS A 38 -0.94 8.98 19.87
CA CYS A 38 -0.90 7.56 20.15
C CYS A 38 -0.30 7.21 21.50
N GLN A 39 -1.08 6.56 22.35
CA GLN A 39 -0.65 6.01 23.65
C GLN A 39 0.52 5.02 23.50
N PRO A 40 1.50 4.98 24.40
CA PRO A 40 2.61 4.04 24.31
C PRO A 40 2.08 2.61 24.42
N VAL A 41 2.24 1.84 23.35
CA VAL A 41 1.99 0.40 23.41
C VAL A 41 3.19 -0.25 24.06
N SER A 42 3.02 -0.72 25.27
CA SER A 42 4.07 -1.22 26.14
C SER A 42 4.55 -2.59 25.69
N GLY A 43 5.73 -2.66 25.09
CA GLY A 43 6.53 -3.91 25.06
C GLY A 43 5.97 -5.09 24.26
N LEU A 44 4.85 -4.94 23.56
CA LEU A 44 4.20 -5.98 22.75
C LEU A 44 4.69 -5.98 21.30
N THR A 45 4.67 -7.13 20.64
CA THR A 45 4.85 -7.24 19.19
C THR A 45 3.59 -6.76 18.46
N PHE A 46 3.67 -6.61 17.14
CA PHE A 46 2.53 -6.24 16.32
C PHE A 46 1.40 -7.29 16.42
N GLU A 47 1.76 -8.55 16.39
CA GLU A 47 0.87 -9.70 16.53
C GLU A 47 0.21 -9.75 17.91
N GLU A 48 0.98 -9.54 18.97
CA GLU A 48 0.46 -9.48 20.35
C GLU A 48 -0.53 -8.31 20.53
N ILE A 49 -0.28 -7.17 19.87
CA ILE A 49 -1.23 -6.04 19.87
C ILE A 49 -2.49 -6.42 19.10
N TRP A 50 -2.34 -7.02 17.93
CA TRP A 50 -3.44 -7.48 17.10
C TRP A 50 -4.33 -8.46 17.84
N ASP A 51 -3.73 -9.45 18.50
CA ASP A 51 -4.45 -10.48 19.26
C ASP A 51 -5.13 -9.94 20.53
N SER A 52 -4.61 -8.83 21.07
CA SER A 52 -5.20 -8.18 22.25
C SER A 52 -6.42 -7.32 21.95
N LYS A 53 -6.73 -7.05 20.67
CA LYS A 53 -7.79 -6.14 20.27
C LYS A 53 -8.98 -6.88 19.63
N PRO A 54 -10.22 -6.41 19.82
CA PRO A 54 -11.36 -6.97 19.12
C PRO A 54 -11.25 -6.69 17.61
N ARG A 55 -11.73 -7.62 16.77
CA ARG A 55 -11.62 -7.62 15.30
C ARG A 55 -12.91 -8.06 14.62
N GLU A 56 -14.03 -7.88 15.28
CA GLU A 56 -15.33 -8.39 14.83
C GLU A 56 -15.97 -7.46 13.80
N THR A 57 -15.60 -6.18 13.82
CA THR A 57 -16.16 -5.14 12.94
C THR A 57 -15.04 -4.37 12.22
N THR A 58 -15.38 -3.81 11.05
CA THR A 58 -14.48 -2.93 10.28
C THR A 58 -13.97 -1.77 11.12
N ALA A 59 -14.82 -1.17 11.95
CA ALA A 59 -14.42 -0.08 12.84
C ALA A 59 -13.32 -0.48 13.84
N GLN A 60 -13.43 -1.67 14.45
CA GLN A 60 -12.42 -2.19 15.37
C GLN A 60 -11.08 -2.46 14.67
N ILE A 61 -11.12 -2.97 13.44
CA ILE A 61 -9.93 -3.18 12.62
C ILE A 61 -9.28 -1.82 12.30
N PHE A 62 -10.07 -0.83 11.94
CA PHE A 62 -9.59 0.52 11.66
C PHE A 62 -8.96 1.17 12.89
N ASP A 63 -9.56 1.01 14.07
CA ASP A 63 -9.01 1.51 15.33
C ASP A 63 -7.67 0.87 15.66
N PHE A 64 -7.49 -0.42 15.35
CA PHE A 64 -6.19 -1.07 15.46
C PHE A 64 -5.14 -0.35 14.60
N TYR A 65 -5.39 -0.14 13.31
CA TYR A 65 -4.43 0.51 12.41
C TYR A 65 -4.15 1.97 12.79
N LYS A 66 -5.13 2.71 13.30
CA LYS A 66 -4.94 4.06 13.84
C LYS A 66 -4.02 4.06 15.07
N ASP A 67 -4.15 3.06 15.92
CA ASP A 67 -3.42 2.97 17.18
C ASP A 67 -1.95 2.55 17.01
N ILE A 68 -1.57 1.90 15.89
CA ILE A 68 -0.21 1.42 15.68
C ILE A 68 0.81 2.57 15.54
N GLY A 69 0.37 3.70 14.98
CA GLY A 69 1.11 4.97 14.96
C GLY A 69 2.48 4.95 14.30
N SER A 70 3.30 5.93 14.67
CA SER A 70 4.61 6.21 14.05
C SER A 70 5.61 5.04 14.07
N TRP A 71 5.59 4.19 15.10
CA TRP A 71 6.46 3.01 15.17
C TRP A 71 6.27 2.08 13.96
N SER A 72 5.04 1.88 13.54
CA SER A 72 4.76 1.05 12.39
C SER A 72 5.30 1.67 11.08
N SER A 73 5.33 3.00 10.93
CA SER A 73 5.98 3.65 9.79
C SER A 73 7.46 3.28 9.68
N PHE A 74 8.20 3.25 10.79
CA PHE A 74 9.60 2.84 10.81
C PHE A 74 9.76 1.36 10.41
N ARG A 75 8.89 0.48 10.92
CA ARG A 75 8.90 -0.95 10.55
C ARG A 75 8.54 -1.17 9.09
N GLN A 76 7.52 -0.51 8.59
CA GLN A 76 7.12 -0.62 7.19
C GLN A 76 8.23 -0.15 6.25
N CYS A 77 8.84 1.00 6.53
CA CYS A 77 9.98 1.45 5.74
C CYS A 77 11.13 0.45 5.76
N LYS A 78 11.46 -0.11 6.92
CA LYS A 78 12.50 -1.14 7.04
C LYS A 78 12.14 -2.41 6.27
N TYR A 79 10.90 -2.86 6.36
CA TYR A 79 10.40 -4.03 5.65
C TYR A 79 10.50 -3.82 4.13
N HIS A 80 10.10 -2.66 3.64
CA HIS A 80 10.17 -2.31 2.21
C HIS A 80 11.60 -2.09 1.71
N GLU A 81 12.53 -1.69 2.57
CA GLU A 81 13.94 -1.53 2.20
C GLU A 81 14.68 -2.88 2.08
N HIS A 82 14.37 -3.84 2.95
CA HIS A 82 15.14 -5.09 3.07
C HIS A 82 14.30 -6.36 2.96
N GLY A 83 12.99 -6.25 2.90
CA GLY A 83 12.06 -7.38 2.86
C GLY A 83 11.62 -7.79 1.46
N PRO A 84 10.72 -8.77 1.36
CA PRO A 84 10.15 -9.21 0.09
C PRO A 84 9.47 -8.08 -0.70
N ALA A 85 8.86 -7.12 -0.02
CA ALA A 85 8.25 -5.95 -0.64
C ALA A 85 9.26 -5.02 -1.32
N TYR A 86 10.53 -5.02 -0.90
CA TYR A 86 11.58 -4.32 -1.61
C TYR A 86 11.78 -4.86 -3.03
N ASN A 87 11.70 -6.18 -3.19
CA ASN A 87 11.76 -6.81 -4.50
C ASN A 87 10.47 -6.64 -5.30
N THR A 88 9.33 -6.44 -4.63
CA THR A 88 8.04 -6.24 -5.30
C THR A 88 8.00 -4.91 -6.06
N GLY A 89 8.53 -3.83 -5.49
CA GLY A 89 8.63 -2.53 -6.17
C GLY A 89 9.44 -2.60 -7.47
N PRO A 90 10.70 -3.06 -7.47
CA PRO A 90 11.52 -3.22 -8.67
C PRO A 90 10.93 -4.22 -9.68
N ILE A 91 10.37 -5.34 -9.22
CA ILE A 91 9.72 -6.33 -10.10
C ILE A 91 8.48 -5.70 -10.74
N THR A 92 7.63 -5.07 -9.96
CA THR A 92 6.43 -4.38 -10.43
C THR A 92 6.78 -3.29 -11.43
N ALA A 93 7.80 -2.51 -11.15
CA ALA A 93 8.25 -1.46 -12.05
C ALA A 93 8.95 -1.99 -13.30
N SER A 94 9.67 -3.09 -13.22
CA SER A 94 10.20 -3.78 -14.39
C SER A 94 9.07 -4.32 -15.28
N LEU A 95 8.02 -4.90 -14.69
CA LEU A 95 6.83 -5.33 -15.41
C LEU A 95 6.08 -4.14 -16.01
N VAL A 96 5.91 -3.06 -15.26
CA VAL A 96 5.35 -1.79 -15.75
C VAL A 96 6.16 -1.27 -16.92
N SER A 97 7.48 -1.17 -16.79
CA SER A 97 8.34 -0.69 -17.87
C SER A 97 8.28 -1.60 -19.09
N THR A 98 8.32 -2.92 -18.89
CA THR A 98 8.25 -3.89 -19.99
C THR A 98 6.89 -3.84 -20.68
N TYR A 99 5.80 -3.71 -19.92
CA TYR A 99 4.44 -3.75 -20.46
C TYR A 99 4.07 -2.45 -21.18
N PHE A 100 4.46 -1.30 -20.64
CA PHE A 100 4.14 0.00 -21.21
C PHE A 100 5.12 0.46 -22.27
N PHE A 101 6.37 0.01 -22.21
CA PHE A 101 7.39 0.38 -23.21
C PHE A 101 7.58 -0.68 -24.30
N SER A 102 6.91 -1.84 -24.18
CA SER A 102 6.82 -2.76 -25.33
C SER A 102 5.88 -2.16 -26.38
N ASP A 103 6.35 -2.09 -27.61
CA ASP A 103 5.63 -1.49 -28.74
C ASP A 103 4.27 -2.15 -29.05
N SER A 104 3.92 -3.23 -28.36
CA SER A 104 2.77 -4.08 -28.66
C SER A 104 1.44 -3.63 -28.04
N ILE A 105 1.45 -2.80 -26.99
CA ILE A 105 0.23 -2.49 -26.21
C ILE A 105 -0.08 -1.00 -26.16
N TYR A 106 0.94 -0.13 -26.14
CA TYR A 106 0.75 1.31 -26.07
C TYR A 106 1.67 2.07 -27.01
N ASN A 107 1.08 3.01 -27.73
CA ASN A 107 1.84 3.95 -28.53
C ASN A 107 2.67 4.85 -27.59
N LYS A 108 4.00 4.78 -27.65
CA LYS A 108 4.96 5.50 -26.76
C LYS A 108 4.61 6.98 -26.54
N LYS A 109 3.91 7.60 -27.48
CA LYS A 109 3.43 8.99 -27.39
C LYS A 109 2.31 9.21 -26.37
N GLN A 110 1.51 8.18 -26.06
CA GLN A 110 0.39 8.30 -25.11
C GLN A 110 0.82 8.13 -23.65
N LEU A 111 1.91 7.43 -23.41
CA LEU A 111 2.41 7.16 -22.04
C LEU A 111 3.07 8.36 -21.37
N ALA A 112 3.60 9.31 -22.14
CA ALA A 112 4.21 10.52 -21.59
C ALA A 112 3.22 11.45 -20.88
N THR A 113 1.92 11.22 -21.02
CA THR A 113 0.89 12.14 -20.54
C THR A 113 -0.09 11.50 -19.59
N ASN A 114 0.08 11.76 -18.28
CA ASN A 114 -0.93 11.55 -17.24
C ASN A 114 -1.26 10.08 -16.91
N ILE A 115 -0.26 9.29 -16.49
CA ILE A 115 -0.45 7.94 -15.96
C ILE A 115 -1.08 8.03 -14.57
N ARG A 116 -2.28 7.50 -14.41
CA ARG A 116 -3.01 7.49 -13.14
C ARG A 116 -2.78 6.21 -12.38
N VAL A 117 -2.25 6.34 -11.18
CA VAL A 117 -1.89 5.22 -10.31
C VAL A 117 -2.73 5.27 -9.04
N LEU A 118 -3.30 4.14 -8.65
CA LEU A 118 -3.90 3.92 -7.35
C LEU A 118 -3.02 2.94 -6.56
N GLU A 119 -2.58 3.34 -5.38
CA GLU A 119 -1.99 2.46 -4.37
C GLU A 119 -3.00 2.33 -3.22
N TYR A 120 -3.72 1.21 -3.21
CA TYR A 120 -4.76 0.90 -2.22
C TYR A 120 -4.13 0.20 -1.02
N GLY A 121 -4.45 0.67 0.20
CA GLY A 121 -3.74 0.24 1.40
C GLY A 121 -2.27 0.71 1.38
N ALA A 122 -2.07 1.96 0.95
CA ALA A 122 -0.75 2.48 0.58
C ALA A 122 0.27 2.51 1.74
N GLY A 123 -0.19 2.50 2.98
CA GLY A 123 0.72 2.63 4.12
C GLY A 123 1.66 3.83 3.94
N VAL A 124 2.96 3.56 3.89
CA VAL A 124 4.00 4.57 3.67
C VAL A 124 4.25 4.90 2.18
N ALA A 125 3.35 4.50 1.28
CA ALA A 125 3.37 4.71 -0.16
C ALA A 125 4.66 4.26 -0.86
N PRO A 126 5.09 3.00 -0.69
CA PRO A 126 6.37 2.52 -1.21
C PRO A 126 6.40 2.49 -2.74
N ILE A 127 5.32 2.04 -3.37
CA ILE A 127 5.26 1.85 -4.82
C ILE A 127 5.22 3.19 -5.53
N CYS A 128 4.33 4.09 -5.11
CA CYS A 128 4.25 5.43 -5.70
C CYS A 128 5.56 6.20 -5.57
N CYS A 129 6.24 6.12 -4.41
CA CYS A 129 7.56 6.73 -4.23
C CYS A 129 8.59 6.10 -5.18
N TRP A 130 8.60 4.77 -5.30
CA TRP A 130 9.54 4.08 -6.19
C TRP A 130 9.29 4.46 -7.66
N LEU A 131 8.05 4.45 -8.13
CA LEU A 131 7.69 4.83 -9.50
C LEU A 131 8.14 6.27 -9.79
N HIS A 132 7.86 7.20 -8.88
CA HIS A 132 8.25 8.60 -9.02
C HIS A 132 9.77 8.76 -9.08
N ASP A 133 10.52 8.05 -8.24
CA ASP A 133 11.96 8.21 -8.13
C ASP A 133 12.73 7.57 -9.31
N ASN A 134 12.19 6.50 -9.91
CA ASN A 134 12.89 5.71 -10.92
C ASN A 134 12.39 5.91 -12.36
N LEU A 135 11.14 6.36 -12.57
CA LEU A 135 10.56 6.58 -13.89
C LEU A 135 10.32 8.07 -14.13
N LYS A 136 11.41 8.85 -14.18
CA LYS A 136 11.38 10.33 -14.24
C LYS A 136 10.74 10.90 -15.50
N ASP A 137 10.76 10.14 -16.59
CA ASP A 137 10.17 10.55 -17.87
C ASP A 137 8.65 10.34 -17.94
N CYS A 138 8.07 9.74 -16.90
CA CYS A 138 6.65 9.48 -16.80
C CYS A 138 5.96 10.56 -15.97
N ASN A 139 4.84 11.08 -16.48
CA ASN A 139 4.00 12.01 -15.74
C ASN A 139 2.94 11.25 -14.95
N PHE A 140 3.25 10.90 -13.70
CA PHE A 140 2.34 10.19 -12.82
C PHE A 140 1.40 11.13 -12.07
N LYS A 141 0.14 10.68 -11.93
CA LYS A 141 -0.85 11.22 -11.00
C LYS A 141 -1.20 10.14 -9.99
N PHE A 142 -0.68 10.27 -8.80
CA PHE A 142 -0.83 9.28 -7.75
C PHE A 142 -2.11 9.51 -6.94
N HIS A 143 -2.79 8.43 -6.64
CA HIS A 143 -3.88 8.37 -5.68
C HIS A 143 -3.50 7.31 -4.67
N ILE A 144 -3.41 7.71 -3.42
CA ILE A 144 -3.07 6.81 -2.32
C ILE A 144 -4.23 6.80 -1.34
N ASN A 145 -4.60 5.62 -0.87
CA ASN A 145 -5.58 5.49 0.18
C ASN A 145 -5.13 4.50 1.25
N ASP A 146 -5.62 4.72 2.43
CA ASP A 146 -5.49 3.84 3.59
C ASP A 146 -6.48 4.26 4.67
N VAL A 147 -6.59 3.51 5.76
CA VAL A 147 -7.24 4.00 6.97
C VAL A 147 -6.57 5.30 7.41
N PRO A 148 -7.30 6.24 8.07
CA PRO A 148 -6.73 7.50 8.54
C PRO A 148 -5.70 7.22 9.64
N CYS A 149 -4.46 7.04 9.25
CA CYS A 149 -3.34 6.66 10.12
C CYS A 149 -2.08 7.47 9.81
N GLU A 150 -1.11 7.36 10.70
CA GLU A 150 0.19 8.03 10.57
C GLU A 150 0.95 7.60 9.30
N HIS A 151 0.83 6.32 8.90
CA HIS A 151 1.48 5.81 7.69
C HIS A 151 1.04 6.55 6.44
N LEU A 152 -0.27 6.70 6.26
CA LEU A 152 -0.85 7.40 5.11
C LEU A 152 -0.42 8.86 5.09
N THR A 153 -0.39 9.51 6.26
CA THR A 153 0.06 10.91 6.40
C THR A 153 1.53 11.03 6.02
N PHE A 154 2.36 10.15 6.51
CA PHE A 154 3.78 10.11 6.17
C PHE A 154 4.01 9.77 4.68
N GLY A 155 3.31 8.78 4.13
CA GLY A 155 3.37 8.40 2.72
C GLY A 155 2.99 9.57 1.80
N HIS A 156 1.92 10.29 2.12
CA HIS A 156 1.52 11.51 1.41
C HIS A 156 2.59 12.61 1.47
N TRP A 157 3.13 12.88 2.66
CA TRP A 157 4.21 13.85 2.84
C TRP A 157 5.46 13.49 2.00
N ARG A 158 5.85 12.22 1.98
CA ARG A 158 6.99 11.73 1.18
C ARG A 158 6.82 12.03 -0.31
N LEU A 159 5.64 11.79 -0.85
CA LEU A 159 5.33 12.06 -2.25
C LEU A 159 5.30 13.57 -2.54
N LYS A 160 4.69 14.36 -1.65
CA LYS A 160 4.69 15.83 -1.77
C LYS A 160 6.09 16.44 -1.70
N LYS A 161 6.93 15.95 -0.80
CA LYS A 161 8.34 16.35 -0.69
C LYS A 161 9.12 16.11 -2.00
N ARG A 162 8.77 15.06 -2.72
CA ARG A 162 9.35 14.72 -4.04
C ARG A 162 8.81 15.56 -5.19
N GLY A 163 7.82 16.40 -4.94
CA GLY A 163 7.12 17.17 -5.97
C GLY A 163 6.13 16.36 -6.78
N ALA A 164 5.71 15.18 -6.29
CA ALA A 164 4.75 14.35 -6.98
C ALA A 164 3.33 14.96 -6.98
N ASP A 165 2.60 14.76 -8.09
CA ASP A 165 1.16 15.03 -8.15
C ASP A 165 0.43 13.88 -7.44
N VAL A 166 -0.02 14.12 -6.20
CA VAL A 166 -0.63 13.10 -5.36
C VAL A 166 -1.89 13.61 -4.65
N LYS A 167 -2.96 12.79 -4.71
CA LYS A 167 -4.16 12.91 -3.90
C LYS A 167 -4.18 11.81 -2.84
N LYS A 168 -4.53 12.19 -1.60
CA LYS A 168 -4.71 11.28 -0.46
C LYS A 168 -6.20 11.10 -0.20
N PHE A 169 -6.63 9.85 0.01
CA PHE A 169 -7.98 9.48 0.40
C PHE A 169 -7.92 8.66 1.69
N GLU A 170 -8.72 9.05 2.66
CA GLU A 170 -8.87 8.31 3.91
C GLU A 170 -10.07 7.37 3.77
N ILE A 171 -9.86 6.08 4.03
CA ILE A 171 -10.93 5.09 4.02
C ILE A 171 -11.68 5.20 5.34
N GLU A 172 -13.00 5.33 5.27
CA GLU A 172 -13.88 5.23 6.43
C GLU A 172 -14.40 3.80 6.58
N PRO A 173 -14.73 3.36 7.82
CA PRO A 173 -15.40 2.07 8.01
C PRO A 173 -16.66 1.98 7.14
N ASP A 174 -16.83 0.83 6.49
CA ASP A 174 -18.01 0.50 5.66
C ASP A 174 -18.25 1.44 4.47
N LYS A 175 -17.23 2.24 4.07
CA LYS A 175 -17.29 3.11 2.90
C LYS A 175 -16.05 2.95 2.04
N PHE A 176 -16.25 2.87 0.74
CA PHE A 176 -15.17 2.89 -0.22
C PHE A 176 -14.90 4.33 -0.70
N PRO A 177 -13.64 4.70 -0.96
CA PRO A 177 -13.32 6.04 -1.44
C PRO A 177 -13.96 6.33 -2.80
N ASP A 178 -14.53 7.52 -2.96
CA ASP A 178 -14.91 8.01 -4.27
C ASP A 178 -13.73 8.76 -4.90
N TYR A 179 -13.24 8.23 -6.02
CA TYR A 179 -12.13 8.83 -6.76
C TYR A 179 -12.61 9.80 -7.86
N GLU A 180 -13.78 10.42 -7.72
CA GLU A 180 -14.28 11.48 -8.62
C GLU A 180 -14.33 11.02 -10.10
N ASN A 181 -14.80 9.81 -10.36
CA ASN A 181 -14.85 9.19 -11.70
C ASN A 181 -13.47 9.03 -12.38
N VAL A 182 -12.38 9.10 -11.66
CA VAL A 182 -11.05 8.81 -12.18
C VAL A 182 -10.96 7.34 -12.61
N LYS A 183 -10.41 7.08 -13.80
CA LYS A 183 -10.05 5.74 -14.24
C LYS A 183 -8.54 5.58 -14.17
N PHE A 184 -8.08 4.49 -13.54
CA PHE A 184 -6.67 4.22 -13.30
C PHE A 184 -6.03 3.40 -14.43
N ASP A 185 -4.75 3.66 -14.67
CA ASP A 185 -3.90 2.86 -15.55
C ASP A 185 -3.25 1.73 -14.75
N PHE A 186 -2.87 2.00 -13.50
CA PHE A 186 -2.31 1.04 -12.56
C PHE A 186 -3.06 1.05 -11.25
N ILE A 187 -3.28 -0.14 -10.70
CA ILE A 187 -3.86 -0.35 -9.39
C ILE A 187 -2.98 -1.33 -8.62
N TYR A 188 -2.56 -0.95 -7.43
CA TYR A 188 -1.76 -1.76 -6.53
C TYR A 188 -2.54 -2.05 -5.26
N MET A 189 -2.66 -3.34 -4.91
CA MET A 189 -3.28 -3.84 -3.67
C MET A 189 -2.34 -4.92 -3.10
N LEU A 190 -1.12 -4.50 -2.70
CA LEU A 190 -0.06 -5.41 -2.28
C LEU A 190 -0.08 -5.58 -0.76
N ASP A 191 -0.19 -6.81 -0.29
CA ASP A 191 -0.29 -7.17 1.13
C ASP A 191 -1.44 -6.38 1.83
N VAL A 192 -2.64 -6.40 1.21
CA VAL A 192 -3.80 -5.63 1.66
C VAL A 192 -5.05 -6.50 1.79
N LEU A 193 -5.35 -7.32 0.79
CA LEU A 193 -6.63 -8.04 0.71
C LEU A 193 -6.85 -8.99 1.88
N GLU A 194 -5.79 -9.60 2.41
CA GLU A 194 -5.81 -10.48 3.58
C GLU A 194 -6.19 -9.76 4.87
N HIS A 195 -6.00 -8.44 4.93
CA HIS A 195 -6.27 -7.62 6.11
C HIS A 195 -7.66 -6.98 6.10
N LEU A 196 -8.37 -7.03 4.97
CA LEU A 196 -9.67 -6.39 4.83
C LEU A 196 -10.80 -7.23 5.42
N ASP A 197 -11.75 -6.56 6.04
CA ASP A 197 -13.01 -7.16 6.49
C ASP A 197 -13.89 -7.55 5.29
N ASP A 198 -13.96 -6.70 4.28
CA ASP A 198 -14.67 -6.96 3.00
C ASP A 198 -13.73 -6.81 1.78
N PRO A 199 -12.84 -7.77 1.54
CA PRO A 199 -11.97 -7.73 0.36
C PRO A 199 -12.75 -7.86 -0.96
N PHE A 200 -13.89 -8.54 -0.94
CA PHE A 200 -14.77 -8.67 -2.12
C PHE A 200 -15.36 -7.32 -2.52
N GLY A 201 -15.86 -6.57 -1.55
CA GLY A 201 -16.37 -5.21 -1.77
C GLY A 201 -15.27 -4.28 -2.26
N ALA A 202 -14.08 -4.32 -1.65
CA ALA A 202 -12.94 -3.50 -2.06
C ALA A 202 -12.55 -3.76 -3.53
N VAL A 203 -12.42 -5.03 -3.94
CA VAL A 203 -12.12 -5.38 -5.33
C VAL A 203 -13.27 -4.97 -6.26
N SER A 204 -14.53 -5.14 -5.85
CA SER A 204 -15.70 -4.72 -6.63
C SER A 204 -15.68 -3.21 -6.91
N GLU A 205 -15.31 -2.41 -5.92
CA GLU A 205 -15.16 -0.96 -6.10
C GLU A 205 -13.98 -0.62 -7.03
N VAL A 206 -12.83 -1.24 -6.82
CA VAL A 206 -11.64 -1.00 -7.63
C VAL A 206 -11.90 -1.30 -9.11
N ILE A 207 -12.66 -2.35 -9.43
CA ILE A 207 -13.07 -2.67 -10.80
C ILE A 207 -13.83 -1.52 -11.45
N LYS A 208 -14.66 -0.79 -10.72
CA LYS A 208 -15.41 0.37 -11.26
C LYS A 208 -14.48 1.49 -11.75
N TYR A 209 -13.28 1.59 -11.17
CA TYR A 209 -12.28 2.59 -11.54
C TYR A 209 -11.22 2.07 -12.51
N SER A 210 -11.35 0.83 -12.97
CA SER A 210 -10.50 0.25 -13.99
C SER A 210 -10.95 0.67 -15.41
N LYS A 211 -10.00 0.69 -16.35
CA LYS A 211 -10.25 0.87 -17.77
C LYS A 211 -10.25 -0.50 -18.43
N PRO A 212 -11.35 -0.93 -19.08
CA PRO A 212 -11.36 -2.20 -19.79
C PRO A 212 -10.20 -2.31 -20.80
N ASN A 213 -9.51 -3.45 -20.80
CA ASN A 213 -8.36 -3.75 -21.66
C ASN A 213 -7.16 -2.79 -21.53
N GLN A 214 -7.07 -2.02 -20.44
CA GLN A 214 -6.00 -1.03 -20.26
C GLN A 214 -5.42 -1.01 -18.85
N THR A 215 -6.20 -1.28 -17.81
CA THR A 215 -5.72 -1.24 -16.44
C THR A 215 -4.90 -2.49 -16.12
N LEU A 216 -3.70 -2.29 -15.57
CA LEU A 216 -2.95 -3.34 -14.90
C LEU A 216 -3.23 -3.28 -13.40
N SER A 217 -3.69 -4.39 -12.85
CA SER A 217 -3.88 -4.57 -11.42
C SER A 217 -2.78 -5.48 -10.87
N PHE A 218 -2.19 -5.07 -9.76
CA PHE A 218 -1.14 -5.77 -9.05
C PHE A 218 -1.66 -6.12 -7.66
N GLU A 219 -1.82 -7.40 -7.41
CA GLU A 219 -2.40 -7.87 -6.17
C GLU A 219 -1.53 -8.98 -5.59
N THR A 220 -1.33 -8.95 -4.28
CA THR A 220 -0.78 -10.06 -3.55
C THR A 220 -1.80 -10.50 -2.50
N TRP A 221 -1.88 -11.80 -2.31
CA TRP A 221 -2.56 -12.41 -1.20
C TRP A 221 -1.66 -13.49 -0.66
N VAL A 222 -0.91 -13.15 0.36
CA VAL A 222 0.08 -14.05 0.92
C VAL A 222 -0.63 -15.26 1.51
N ASN A 223 -0.31 -16.46 0.99
CA ASN A 223 -0.73 -17.70 1.63
C ASN A 223 0.25 -18.00 2.76
N HIS A 224 -0.17 -17.79 3.98
CA HIS A 224 0.56 -18.32 5.13
C HIS A 224 0.26 -19.81 5.28
N GLU A 225 1.27 -20.60 5.68
CA GLU A 225 1.07 -22.00 6.04
C GLU A 225 0.02 -22.09 7.15
N GLU A 226 -0.95 -22.99 6.99
CA GLU A 226 -1.97 -23.24 8.01
C GLU A 226 -1.31 -23.40 9.39
N GLY A 227 -1.76 -22.62 10.36
CA GLY A 227 -1.29 -22.65 11.75
C GLY A 227 -0.12 -21.72 12.07
N LYS A 228 0.40 -20.96 11.10
CA LYS A 228 1.41 -19.89 11.33
C LYS A 228 0.86 -18.52 10.97
N SER A 229 -0.23 -18.10 11.60
CA SER A 229 -0.66 -16.71 11.53
C SER A 229 0.37 -15.83 12.27
N THR A 230 1.41 -15.43 11.54
CA THR A 230 2.40 -14.44 12.03
C THR A 230 1.99 -13.04 11.62
N HIS A 231 0.85 -12.89 10.97
CA HIS A 231 0.37 -11.64 10.40
C HIS A 231 -1.10 -11.41 10.77
N CYS A 232 -1.53 -10.19 10.65
CA CYS A 232 -2.88 -9.75 11.00
C CYS A 232 -3.91 -10.12 9.94
N ASP A 233 -3.89 -11.37 9.46
CA ASP A 233 -4.74 -11.81 8.38
C ASP A 233 -6.15 -12.16 8.87
N LEU A 234 -7.15 -11.68 8.15
CA LEU A 234 -8.56 -12.03 8.34
C LEU A 234 -8.98 -13.15 7.39
N ASP A 235 -8.36 -13.23 6.21
CA ASP A 235 -8.64 -14.19 5.12
C ASP A 235 -10.13 -14.33 4.79
N ARG A 236 -10.92 -13.27 5.04
CA ARG A 236 -12.36 -13.28 4.80
C ARG A 236 -12.66 -13.32 3.31
N ASP A 237 -13.63 -14.09 2.91
CA ASP A 237 -14.13 -14.19 1.52
C ASP A 237 -13.05 -14.42 0.44
N LYS A 238 -11.87 -14.94 0.82
CA LYS A 238 -10.72 -15.12 -0.06
C LYS A 238 -11.07 -15.77 -1.40
N GLN A 239 -11.70 -16.93 -1.37
CA GLN A 239 -12.02 -17.69 -2.60
C GLN A 239 -13.00 -16.92 -3.49
N LYS A 240 -13.98 -16.24 -2.90
CA LYS A 240 -14.95 -15.42 -3.61
C LYS A 240 -14.28 -14.21 -4.26
N THR A 241 -13.36 -13.55 -3.54
CA THR A 241 -12.60 -12.41 -4.03
C THR A 241 -11.67 -12.81 -5.16
N ILE A 242 -10.91 -13.90 -5.03
CA ILE A 242 -10.05 -14.43 -6.10
C ILE A 242 -10.88 -14.77 -7.34
N LYS A 243 -12.06 -15.34 -7.17
CA LYS A 243 -12.97 -15.63 -8.29
C LYS A 243 -13.40 -14.35 -9.00
N LEU A 244 -13.75 -13.30 -8.26
CA LEU A 244 -14.11 -11.99 -8.81
C LEU A 244 -12.95 -11.39 -9.62
N ILE A 245 -11.73 -11.42 -9.07
CA ILE A 245 -10.53 -10.95 -9.77
C ILE A 245 -10.38 -11.69 -11.11
N LYS A 246 -10.41 -13.04 -11.09
CA LYS A 246 -10.26 -13.86 -12.29
C LYS A 246 -11.38 -13.69 -13.31
N GLN A 247 -12.56 -13.24 -12.90
CA GLN A 247 -13.67 -12.93 -13.82
C GLN A 247 -13.52 -11.60 -14.54
N ASN A 248 -12.77 -10.66 -13.95
CA ASN A 248 -12.64 -9.29 -14.46
C ASN A 248 -11.24 -8.98 -14.99
N PHE A 249 -10.25 -9.80 -14.66
CA PHE A 249 -8.87 -9.60 -15.06
C PHE A 249 -8.26 -10.89 -15.61
N SER A 250 -7.49 -10.78 -16.69
CA SER A 250 -6.65 -11.87 -17.19
C SER A 250 -5.30 -11.88 -16.47
N LEU A 251 -4.87 -13.04 -16.01
CA LEU A 251 -3.53 -13.19 -15.43
C LEU A 251 -2.45 -12.98 -16.49
N VAL A 252 -1.58 -12.03 -16.26
CA VAL A 252 -0.48 -11.68 -17.16
C VAL A 252 0.83 -12.33 -16.74
N SER A 253 1.02 -12.56 -15.44
CA SER A 253 2.25 -13.12 -14.88
C SER A 253 1.95 -13.95 -13.63
N CYS A 254 2.82 -14.93 -13.36
CA CYS A 254 2.77 -15.71 -12.12
C CYS A 254 3.04 -14.89 -10.84
N PHE A 255 3.40 -13.62 -10.97
CA PHE A 255 3.54 -12.66 -9.87
C PHE A 255 2.25 -11.87 -9.61
N LEU A 256 1.08 -12.46 -9.82
CA LEU A 256 -0.22 -11.87 -9.51
C LEU A 256 -0.46 -10.49 -10.17
N VAL A 257 -0.06 -10.36 -11.43
CA VAL A 257 -0.39 -9.21 -12.25
C VAL A 257 -1.58 -9.55 -13.13
N PHE A 258 -2.62 -8.75 -13.07
CA PHE A 258 -3.86 -8.96 -13.80
C PHE A 258 -4.13 -7.82 -14.76
N PHE A 259 -4.72 -8.15 -15.90
CA PHE A 259 -5.15 -7.20 -16.91
C PHE A 259 -6.67 -7.20 -16.96
N HIS A 260 -7.29 -6.02 -16.89
CA HIS A 260 -8.74 -5.91 -16.89
C HIS A 260 -9.34 -6.44 -18.21
N LEU A 261 -10.27 -7.35 -18.11
CA LEU A 261 -11.05 -7.86 -19.26
C LEU A 261 -12.13 -6.85 -19.68
N ALA A 262 -12.47 -6.87 -20.96
CA ALA A 262 -13.54 -6.05 -21.51
C ALA A 262 -14.92 -6.62 -21.14
#